data_5e1ae90ee28fe796bcd305147131f628
#
_entry.id   5e1ae90ee28fe796bcd305147131f628
#
_cell.length_a   1.000
_cell.length_b   1.000
_cell.length_c   1.000
_cell.angle_alpha   90.00
_cell.angle_beta   90.00
_cell.angle_gamma   90.00
#
_symmetry.space_group_name_H-M   'P 1'
#
loop_
_entity.id
_entity.type
_entity.pdbx_description
1 polymer ?
#
loop_
_entity_poly.entity_id
_entity_poly.type
_entity_poly.pdbx_seq_one_letter_code
_entity_poly.pdbx_strand_id
1 'polypeptide(L)'
;MNSSDITDALLEENYYPNMPISQGLLLDGADSGVTALMTTSDQAFSKVAGYDLSTYEKEEGDVDGPFAVAVSVDCGNGGQMIWFSSSSFVDDMYNALSSGANTDLAMNAMSSLIGEREAMAIRSKSLNYNYLSISGSTASLLKVLMIGVFPLAYLGVGVCVIAKRRRDQYEAG
;
A
#
# COMPACT_ATOMS: atom_id res chain seq x y z
N MET A 1 14.35 5.22 -3.80
CA MET A 1 14.06 5.48 -5.23
C MET A 1 15.17 6.39 -5.74
N ASN A 2 15.69 6.12 -6.90
CA ASN A 2 16.81 6.87 -7.48
C ASN A 2 16.29 7.86 -8.51
N SER A 3 17.00 8.99 -8.71
CA SER A 3 16.62 10.03 -9.69
C SER A 3 16.78 9.52 -11.12
N SER A 4 15.75 9.68 -11.92
CA SER A 4 15.69 9.37 -13.36
C SER A 4 14.46 10.03 -13.98
N ASP A 5 14.42 10.16 -15.31
CA ASP A 5 13.26 10.69 -16.04
C ASP A 5 11.94 9.98 -15.68
N ILE A 6 12.01 8.72 -15.23
CA ILE A 6 10.85 7.90 -14.86
C ILE A 6 10.39 8.19 -13.43
N THR A 7 11.31 8.51 -12.53
CA THR A 7 11.07 8.57 -11.09
C THR A 7 11.05 9.98 -10.52
N ASP A 8 11.59 10.96 -11.22
CA ASP A 8 11.76 12.34 -10.70
C ASP A 8 10.44 13.00 -10.32
N ALA A 9 9.40 12.84 -11.12
CA ALA A 9 8.08 13.39 -10.83
C ALA A 9 7.48 12.81 -9.53
N LEU A 10 7.76 11.53 -9.23
CA LEU A 10 7.32 10.88 -8.00
C LEU A 10 8.15 11.33 -6.79
N LEU A 11 9.47 11.52 -7.00
CA LEU A 11 10.38 12.01 -5.95
C LEU A 11 10.05 13.45 -5.54
N GLU A 12 9.78 14.35 -6.49
CA GLU A 12 9.42 15.74 -6.22
C GLU A 12 8.16 15.87 -5.37
N GLU A 13 7.21 14.94 -5.54
CA GLU A 13 5.97 14.95 -4.79
C GLU A 13 5.98 14.04 -3.56
N ASN A 14 7.10 13.42 -3.23
CA ASN A 14 7.26 12.46 -2.14
C ASN A 14 6.28 11.27 -2.23
N TYR A 15 6.00 10.80 -3.43
CA TYR A 15 5.22 9.58 -3.65
C TYR A 15 6.14 8.39 -3.83
N TYR A 16 5.95 7.39 -2.99
CA TYR A 16 6.77 6.18 -3.00
C TYR A 16 5.95 4.97 -3.42
N PRO A 17 6.29 4.35 -4.56
CA PRO A 17 5.68 3.09 -4.96
C PRO A 17 5.93 1.97 -3.96
N ASN A 18 4.99 1.05 -3.88
CA ASN A 18 5.08 -0.15 -3.05
C ASN A 18 5.36 -1.36 -3.95
N MET A 19 6.44 -2.09 -3.65
CA MET A 19 6.88 -3.28 -4.40
C MET A 19 6.67 -4.54 -3.56
N PRO A 20 5.44 -5.09 -3.48
CA PRO A 20 5.17 -6.28 -2.68
C PRO A 20 5.80 -7.52 -3.29
N ILE A 21 6.27 -8.42 -2.46
CA ILE A 21 6.79 -9.74 -2.86
C ILE A 21 7.81 -9.62 -4.00
N SER A 22 8.78 -8.70 -3.84
CA SER A 22 9.82 -8.43 -4.84
C SER A 22 10.96 -9.44 -4.75
N GLN A 23 11.56 -9.73 -5.89
CA GLN A 23 12.87 -10.36 -5.96
C GLN A 23 13.95 -9.29 -5.93
N GLY A 24 14.97 -9.48 -5.10
CA GLY A 24 16.14 -8.62 -5.07
C GLY A 24 17.03 -8.86 -6.29
N LEU A 25 17.35 -7.79 -7.03
CA LEU A 25 18.28 -7.83 -8.14
C LEU A 25 19.64 -7.33 -7.66
N LEU A 26 20.67 -8.12 -7.89
CA LEU A 26 22.06 -7.72 -7.69
C LEU A 26 22.58 -7.18 -9.03
N LEU A 27 22.96 -5.92 -9.05
CA LEU A 27 23.56 -5.30 -10.22
C LEU A 27 25.08 -5.54 -10.17
N ASP A 28 25.62 -6.26 -11.15
CA ASP A 28 27.05 -6.36 -11.32
C ASP A 28 27.52 -5.05 -11.98
N GLY A 29 28.31 -4.26 -11.25
CA GLY A 29 28.72 -2.90 -11.64
C GLY A 29 29.54 -2.80 -12.94
N ALA A 30 29.74 -3.92 -13.65
CA ALA A 30 30.36 -3.98 -14.97
C ALA A 30 29.38 -3.59 -16.10
N ASP A 31 28.06 -3.62 -15.88
CA ASP A 31 27.07 -3.35 -16.91
C ASP A 31 26.73 -1.86 -16.98
N SER A 32 27.35 -1.16 -17.92
CA SER A 32 27.16 0.28 -18.13
C SER A 32 25.79 0.68 -18.65
N GLY A 33 24.91 -0.28 -18.96
CA GLY A 33 23.57 -0.04 -19.49
C GLY A 33 22.43 -0.23 -18.50
N VAL A 34 22.70 -0.65 -17.25
CA VAL A 34 21.67 -0.92 -16.25
C VAL A 34 21.63 0.18 -15.20
N THR A 35 20.45 0.79 -15.03
CA THR A 35 20.21 1.85 -14.03
C THR A 35 19.14 1.38 -13.04
N ALA A 36 19.47 1.37 -11.75
CA ALA A 36 18.46 1.10 -10.72
C ALA A 36 17.50 2.27 -10.59
N LEU A 37 16.21 2.03 -10.79
CA LEU A 37 15.14 3.00 -10.57
C LEU A 37 14.71 3.01 -9.11
N MET A 38 14.62 1.83 -8.50
CA MET A 38 14.27 1.65 -7.10
C MET A 38 15.20 0.64 -6.43
N THR A 39 15.58 0.97 -5.20
CA THR A 39 16.40 0.11 -4.35
C THR A 39 15.74 -0.07 -2.99
N THR A 40 15.98 -1.20 -2.37
CA THR A 40 15.61 -1.43 -0.97
C THR A 40 16.52 -0.62 -0.03
N SER A 41 16.19 -0.61 1.25
CA SER A 41 17.09 -0.06 2.29
C SER A 41 18.33 -0.95 2.47
N ASP A 42 19.38 -0.39 3.08
CA ASP A 42 20.61 -1.12 3.43
C ASP A 42 20.37 -2.21 4.49
N GLN A 43 19.23 -2.15 5.19
CA GLN A 43 18.85 -3.15 6.20
C GLN A 43 17.97 -4.27 5.62
N ALA A 44 17.67 -4.22 4.35
CA ALA A 44 16.90 -5.27 3.69
C ALA A 44 17.74 -6.55 3.54
N PHE A 45 17.09 -7.68 3.57
CA PHE A 45 17.70 -8.98 3.26
C PHE A 45 16.76 -9.81 2.40
N SER A 46 17.34 -10.67 1.59
CA SER A 46 16.59 -11.59 0.73
C SER A 46 16.58 -12.97 1.36
N LYS A 47 15.38 -13.52 1.55
CA LYS A 47 15.17 -14.87 2.07
C LYS A 47 15.53 -15.91 1.01
N VAL A 48 16.51 -16.76 1.29
CA VAL A 48 16.93 -17.86 0.40
C VAL A 48 15.82 -18.91 0.28
N ALA A 49 15.02 -19.10 1.35
CA ALA A 49 13.88 -20.01 1.33
C ALA A 49 12.77 -19.59 0.35
N GLY A 50 12.76 -18.33 -0.14
CA GLY A 50 11.77 -17.84 -1.10
C GLY A 50 10.36 -17.93 -0.55
N TYR A 51 9.47 -18.67 -1.26
CA TYR A 51 8.07 -18.85 -0.83
C TYR A 51 7.88 -19.90 0.27
N ASP A 52 8.89 -20.74 0.53
CA ASP A 52 8.84 -21.78 1.57
C ASP A 52 9.34 -21.31 2.95
N LEU A 53 9.35 -19.99 3.16
CA LEU A 53 9.84 -19.40 4.40
C LEU A 53 8.95 -19.77 5.61
N SER A 54 9.59 -20.08 6.73
CA SER A 54 8.95 -20.37 8.00
C SER A 54 8.92 -19.16 8.95
N THR A 55 9.80 -18.20 8.72
CA THR A 55 9.91 -16.96 9.49
C THR A 55 10.29 -15.79 8.60
N TYR A 56 9.87 -14.59 9.00
CA TYR A 56 10.27 -13.33 8.36
C TYR A 56 11.52 -12.71 8.98
N GLU A 57 12.07 -13.32 10.02
CA GLU A 57 13.34 -12.89 10.61
C GLU A 57 14.51 -13.36 9.75
N LYS A 58 15.63 -12.63 9.83
CA LYS A 58 16.84 -12.98 9.10
C LYS A 58 17.43 -14.29 9.65
N GLU A 59 17.72 -15.22 8.75
CA GLU A 59 18.33 -16.51 9.05
C GLU A 59 19.75 -16.61 8.45
N GLU A 60 20.47 -17.62 8.89
CA GLU A 60 21.81 -17.91 8.33
C GLU A 60 21.67 -18.31 6.86
N GLY A 61 22.41 -17.66 6.00
CA GLY A 61 22.37 -17.87 4.55
C GLY A 61 21.53 -16.84 3.78
N ASP A 62 20.72 -16.04 4.47
CA ASP A 62 20.01 -14.95 3.83
C ASP A 62 20.98 -13.87 3.35
N VAL A 63 20.72 -13.30 2.17
CA VAL A 63 21.59 -12.36 1.51
C VAL A 63 21.24 -10.92 1.91
N ASP A 64 22.25 -10.16 2.33
CA ASP A 64 22.08 -8.74 2.70
C ASP A 64 21.94 -7.85 1.47
N GLY A 65 21.06 -6.83 1.59
CA GLY A 65 20.90 -5.77 0.59
C GLY A 65 21.98 -4.68 0.67
N PRO A 66 21.78 -3.57 -0.01
CA PRO A 66 20.56 -3.22 -0.74
C PRO A 66 20.39 -3.97 -2.07
N PHE A 67 19.14 -4.15 -2.51
CA PHE A 67 18.81 -4.78 -3.78
C PHE A 67 18.08 -3.76 -4.68
N ALA A 68 18.32 -3.83 -5.99
CA ALA A 68 17.43 -3.18 -6.93
C ALA A 68 16.11 -3.98 -7.05
N VAL A 69 14.98 -3.29 -7.09
CA VAL A 69 13.64 -3.88 -7.28
C VAL A 69 12.94 -3.36 -8.52
N ALA A 70 13.47 -2.32 -9.13
CA ALA A 70 13.12 -1.85 -10.46
C ALA A 70 14.38 -1.30 -11.15
N VAL A 71 14.55 -1.66 -12.41
CA VAL A 71 15.70 -1.26 -13.20
C VAL A 71 15.29 -0.83 -14.61
N SER A 72 16.03 0.11 -15.17
CA SER A 72 16.01 0.44 -16.60
C SER A 72 17.26 -0.10 -17.24
N VAL A 73 17.12 -0.73 -18.37
CA VAL A 73 18.22 -1.34 -19.14
C VAL A 73 18.27 -0.70 -20.53
N ASP A 74 19.39 -0.08 -20.85
CA ASP A 74 19.69 0.35 -22.22
C ASP A 74 20.30 -0.85 -22.96
N CYS A 75 19.54 -1.39 -23.91
CA CYS A 75 19.96 -2.55 -24.70
C CYS A 75 20.90 -2.16 -25.86
N GLY A 76 21.28 -0.89 -26.00
CA GLY A 76 21.99 -0.37 -27.17
C GLY A 76 21.07 -0.26 -28.40
N ASN A 77 21.57 0.33 -29.47
CA ASN A 77 20.83 0.52 -30.72
C ASN A 77 19.45 1.21 -30.57
N GLY A 78 19.25 1.96 -29.50
CA GLY A 78 17.96 2.62 -29.17
C GLY A 78 16.92 1.72 -28.54
N GLY A 79 17.25 0.48 -28.18
CA GLY A 79 16.39 -0.39 -27.42
C GLY A 79 16.47 -0.12 -25.91
N GLN A 80 15.34 -0.07 -25.25
CA GLN A 80 15.24 0.10 -23.81
C GLN A 80 14.29 -0.95 -23.22
N MET A 81 14.60 -1.43 -22.02
CA MET A 81 13.76 -2.33 -21.25
C MET A 81 13.63 -1.80 -19.82
N ILE A 82 12.43 -1.89 -19.24
CA ILE A 82 12.20 -1.60 -17.84
C ILE A 82 11.73 -2.87 -17.16
N TRP A 83 12.37 -3.24 -16.07
CA TRP A 83 12.07 -4.43 -15.32
C TRP A 83 11.60 -4.06 -13.91
N PHE A 84 10.43 -4.56 -13.54
CA PHE A 84 9.90 -4.50 -12.18
C PHE A 84 9.94 -5.90 -11.57
N SER A 85 10.52 -6.05 -10.40
CA SER A 85 10.71 -7.37 -9.75
C SER A 85 9.49 -7.88 -8.98
N SER A 86 8.40 -7.11 -8.96
CA SER A 86 7.14 -7.48 -8.34
C SER A 86 6.05 -7.59 -9.40
N SER A 87 5.38 -8.73 -9.49
CA SER A 87 4.23 -8.91 -10.38
C SER A 87 2.96 -8.25 -9.86
N SER A 88 2.87 -8.06 -8.54
CA SER A 88 1.68 -7.51 -7.88
C SER A 88 1.74 -6.00 -7.65
N PHE A 89 2.81 -5.32 -8.11
CA PHE A 89 2.93 -3.89 -7.82
C PHE A 89 1.84 -3.03 -8.47
N VAL A 90 1.22 -3.49 -9.56
CA VAL A 90 0.10 -2.80 -10.24
C VAL A 90 -1.29 -3.24 -9.75
N ASP A 91 -1.37 -4.17 -8.79
CA ASP A 91 -2.65 -4.59 -8.23
C ASP A 91 -3.34 -3.43 -7.51
N ASP A 92 -4.66 -3.34 -7.62
CA ASP A 92 -5.48 -2.26 -7.06
C ASP A 92 -5.21 -2.01 -5.57
N MET A 93 -5.01 -3.09 -4.80
CA MET A 93 -4.74 -3.00 -3.37
C MET A 93 -3.43 -2.27 -3.08
N TYR A 94 -2.35 -2.66 -3.74
CA TYR A 94 -1.03 -2.06 -3.53
C TYR A 94 -0.92 -0.66 -4.15
N ASN A 95 -1.62 -0.44 -5.26
CA ASN A 95 -1.75 0.90 -5.84
C ASN A 95 -2.51 1.85 -4.90
N ALA A 96 -3.57 1.39 -4.25
CA ALA A 96 -4.28 2.17 -3.23
C ALA A 96 -3.40 2.46 -2.00
N LEU A 97 -2.60 1.48 -1.54
CA LEU A 97 -1.66 1.66 -0.42
C LEU A 97 -0.56 2.69 -0.73
N SER A 98 -0.11 2.77 -1.98
CA SER A 98 0.87 3.77 -2.43
C SER A 98 0.24 5.09 -2.88
N SER A 99 -1.06 5.29 -2.65
CA SER A 99 -1.81 6.48 -3.09
C SER A 99 -1.73 6.73 -4.60
N GLY A 100 -1.62 5.66 -5.40
CA GLY A 100 -1.54 5.72 -6.86
C GLY A 100 -0.13 5.73 -7.42
N ALA A 101 0.90 5.84 -6.59
CA ALA A 101 2.29 5.94 -7.05
C ALA A 101 2.75 4.74 -7.88
N ASN A 102 2.17 3.55 -7.65
CA ASN A 102 2.50 2.36 -8.44
C ASN A 102 2.04 2.51 -9.90
N THR A 103 0.81 2.99 -10.11
CA THR A 103 0.29 3.26 -11.45
C THR A 103 1.07 4.39 -12.12
N ASP A 104 1.38 5.47 -11.40
CA ASP A 104 2.15 6.60 -11.93
C ASP A 104 3.54 6.14 -12.37
N LEU A 105 4.21 5.30 -11.59
CA LEU A 105 5.51 4.71 -11.97
C LEU A 105 5.40 3.87 -13.25
N ALA A 106 4.37 3.02 -13.34
CA ALA A 106 4.15 2.20 -14.54
C ALA A 106 3.88 3.05 -15.78
N MET A 107 3.08 4.10 -15.64
CA MET A 107 2.76 5.03 -16.75
C MET A 107 4.00 5.82 -17.19
N ASN A 108 4.81 6.31 -16.25
CA ASN A 108 6.05 7.01 -16.56
C ASN A 108 7.04 6.08 -17.27
N ALA A 109 7.12 4.82 -16.83
CA ALA A 109 7.94 3.80 -17.50
C ALA A 109 7.48 3.55 -18.95
N MET A 110 6.18 3.42 -19.17
CA MET A 110 5.62 3.28 -20.53
C MET A 110 5.88 4.50 -21.40
N SER A 111 5.70 5.70 -20.85
CA SER A 111 5.96 6.96 -21.56
C SER A 111 7.43 7.07 -21.99
N SER A 112 8.35 6.70 -21.10
CA SER A 112 9.79 6.68 -21.41
C SER A 112 10.11 5.69 -22.55
N LEU A 113 9.49 4.50 -22.56
CA LEU A 113 9.70 3.49 -23.60
C LEU A 113 9.16 3.92 -24.98
N ILE A 114 8.10 4.72 -25.02
CA ILE A 114 7.51 5.25 -26.25
C ILE A 114 8.30 6.45 -26.78
N GLY A 115 9.16 7.03 -25.95
CA GLY A 115 9.94 8.22 -26.29
C GLY A 115 9.14 9.53 -26.16
N GLU A 116 7.97 9.50 -25.58
CA GLU A 116 7.21 10.69 -25.19
C GLU A 116 7.81 11.24 -23.88
N ARG A 117 8.63 12.29 -24.03
CA ARG A 117 9.31 12.93 -22.88
C ARG A 117 8.43 13.88 -22.06
N GLU A 118 7.22 14.12 -22.48
CA GLU A 118 6.28 14.85 -21.65
C GLU A 118 5.73 13.85 -20.60
N ALA A 119 6.37 13.86 -19.43
CA ALA A 119 5.81 13.22 -18.25
C ALA A 119 4.34 13.63 -18.15
N MET A 120 3.43 12.67 -18.23
CA MET A 120 2.01 12.96 -18.10
C MET A 120 1.74 13.47 -16.68
N ALA A 121 1.95 14.75 -16.48
CA ALA A 121 1.56 15.47 -15.27
C ALA A 121 0.04 15.70 -15.20
N ILE A 122 -0.73 15.06 -16.07
CA ILE A 122 -2.19 15.03 -15.94
C ILE A 122 -2.51 13.91 -14.95
N ARG A 123 -2.29 14.20 -13.69
CA ARG A 123 -2.86 13.36 -12.64
C ARG A 123 -4.36 13.40 -12.75
N SER A 124 -4.95 12.28 -13.08
CA SER A 124 -6.31 12.03 -12.64
C SER A 124 -6.26 12.23 -11.12
N LYS A 125 -6.93 13.28 -10.62
CA LYS A 125 -7.09 13.51 -9.18
C LYS A 125 -7.58 12.18 -8.61
N SER A 126 -6.67 11.44 -7.98
CA SER A 126 -6.99 10.22 -7.27
C SER A 126 -8.11 10.63 -6.33
N LEU A 127 -9.31 10.13 -6.57
CA LEU A 127 -10.35 10.14 -5.57
C LEU A 127 -9.82 9.23 -4.48
N ASN A 128 -9.01 9.80 -3.59
CA ASN A 128 -8.55 9.12 -2.40
C ASN A 128 -9.80 8.61 -1.71
N TYR A 129 -10.08 7.34 -1.89
CA TYR A 129 -10.90 6.62 -0.96
C TYR A 129 -10.09 6.59 0.34
N ASN A 130 -10.23 7.66 1.14
CA ASN A 130 -9.77 7.62 2.51
C ASN A 130 -10.61 6.54 3.18
N TYR A 131 -10.11 5.32 3.15
CA TYR A 131 -10.62 4.28 4.03
C TYR A 131 -10.44 4.81 5.45
N LEU A 132 -11.55 5.13 6.08
CA LEU A 132 -11.55 5.54 7.48
C LEU A 132 -11.00 4.35 8.29
N SER A 133 -9.70 4.34 8.53
CA SER A 133 -9.07 3.33 9.37
C SER A 133 -9.44 3.61 10.82
N ILE A 134 -10.47 2.95 11.28
CA ILE A 134 -10.90 3.01 12.68
C ILE A 134 -10.01 2.06 13.47
N SER A 135 -9.35 2.55 14.51
CA SER A 135 -8.57 1.69 15.40
C SER A 135 -9.44 0.56 15.97
N GLY A 136 -8.86 -0.64 16.17
CA GLY A 136 -9.60 -1.80 16.69
C GLY A 136 -10.29 -1.52 18.02
N SER A 137 -9.73 -0.68 18.88
CA SER A 137 -10.34 -0.22 20.14
C SER A 137 -11.58 0.62 19.91
N THR A 138 -11.56 1.56 18.96
CA THR A 138 -12.71 2.40 18.60
C THR A 138 -13.82 1.58 17.96
N ALA A 139 -13.47 0.61 17.11
CA ALA A 139 -14.44 -0.31 16.51
C ALA A 139 -15.14 -1.18 17.56
N SER A 140 -14.39 -1.68 18.55
CA SER A 140 -14.93 -2.47 19.66
C SER A 140 -15.85 -1.63 20.55
N LEU A 141 -15.47 -0.42 20.86
CA LEU A 141 -16.30 0.52 21.66
C LEU A 141 -17.61 0.85 20.95
N LEU A 142 -17.56 1.12 19.64
CA LEU A 142 -18.75 1.36 18.82
C LEU A 142 -19.66 0.14 18.78
N LYS A 143 -19.12 -1.08 18.66
CA LYS A 143 -19.92 -2.31 18.70
C LYS A 143 -20.64 -2.48 20.04
N VAL A 144 -19.94 -2.31 21.16
CA VAL A 144 -20.56 -2.43 22.50
C VAL A 144 -21.65 -1.38 22.68
N LEU A 145 -21.43 -0.16 22.24
CA LEU A 145 -22.38 0.94 22.38
C LEU A 145 -23.64 0.71 21.53
N MET A 146 -23.48 0.31 20.25
CA MET A 146 -24.60 0.12 19.33
C MET A 146 -25.38 -1.16 19.59
N ILE A 147 -24.71 -2.27 19.94
CA ILE A 147 -25.35 -3.58 20.10
C ILE A 147 -25.79 -3.81 21.56
N GLY A 148 -25.06 -3.23 22.53
CA GLY A 148 -25.34 -3.42 23.95
C GLY A 148 -26.11 -2.26 24.58
N VAL A 149 -25.49 -1.09 24.63
CA VAL A 149 -25.98 0.03 25.43
C VAL A 149 -27.30 0.59 24.89
N PHE A 150 -27.43 0.83 23.60
CA PHE A 150 -28.66 1.39 23.03
C PHE A 150 -29.88 0.47 23.18
N PRO A 151 -29.82 -0.84 22.84
CA PRO A 151 -30.96 -1.72 23.03
C PRO A 151 -31.39 -1.84 24.52
N LEU A 152 -30.38 -1.93 25.43
CA LEU A 152 -30.69 -1.97 26.86
C LEU A 152 -31.32 -0.67 27.38
N ALA A 153 -30.88 0.48 26.91
CA ALA A 153 -31.47 1.75 27.24
C ALA A 153 -32.95 1.84 26.78
N TYR A 154 -33.24 1.41 25.56
CA TYR A 154 -34.61 1.37 25.03
C TYR A 154 -35.50 0.40 25.82
N LEU A 155 -34.97 -0.79 26.20
CA LEU A 155 -35.71 -1.72 27.05
C LEU A 155 -35.98 -1.12 28.43
N GLY A 156 -34.98 -0.47 29.03
CA GLY A 156 -35.14 0.23 30.31
C GLY A 156 -36.23 1.28 30.28
N VAL A 157 -36.23 2.15 29.27
CA VAL A 157 -37.30 3.16 29.08
C VAL A 157 -38.64 2.49 28.90
N GLY A 158 -38.73 1.43 28.10
CA GLY A 158 -39.97 0.67 27.92
C GLY A 158 -40.53 0.10 29.20
N VAL A 159 -39.69 -0.52 30.03
CA VAL A 159 -40.08 -1.05 31.33
C VAL A 159 -40.56 0.07 32.27
N CYS A 160 -39.83 1.20 32.33
CA CYS A 160 -40.22 2.36 33.15
C CYS A 160 -41.57 2.91 32.74
N VAL A 161 -41.85 3.04 31.45
CA VAL A 161 -43.13 3.51 30.92
C VAL A 161 -44.27 2.55 31.30
N ILE A 162 -44.05 1.23 31.15
CA ILE A 162 -45.04 0.22 31.53
C ILE A 162 -45.32 0.25 33.05
N ALA A 163 -44.26 0.31 33.86
CA ALA A 163 -44.38 0.37 35.32
C ALA A 163 -45.15 1.63 35.77
N LYS A 164 -44.82 2.78 35.19
CA LYS A 164 -45.55 4.05 35.47
C LYS A 164 -47.03 3.93 35.09
N ARG A 165 -47.31 3.41 33.91
CA ARG A 165 -48.70 3.26 33.42
C ARG A 165 -49.52 2.31 34.29
N ARG A 166 -48.92 1.24 34.81
CA ARG A 166 -49.59 0.35 35.78
C ARG A 166 -49.86 1.05 37.10
N ARG A 167 -48.95 1.86 37.60
CA ARG A 167 -49.11 2.59 38.85
C ARG A 167 -50.24 3.62 38.74
N ASP A 168 -50.28 4.38 37.64
CA ASP A 168 -51.33 5.36 37.39
C ASP A 168 -52.74 4.71 37.29
N GLN A 169 -52.83 3.45 36.81
CA GLN A 169 -54.08 2.70 36.78
C GLN A 169 -54.54 2.21 38.17
N TYR A 170 -53.62 1.91 39.07
CA TYR A 170 -53.93 1.52 40.46
C TYR A 170 -54.34 2.70 41.33
N GLU A 171 -53.92 3.91 41.02
CA GLU A 171 -54.28 5.12 41.77
C GLU A 171 -55.64 5.73 41.29
N ALA A 172 -56.14 5.33 40.13
CA ALA A 172 -57.37 5.83 39.51
C ALA A 172 -58.62 4.94 39.74
N GLY A 173 -58.47 3.78 40.41
CA GLY A 173 -59.53 2.84 40.75
C GLY A 173 -59.74 2.73 42.25
#